data_c027d103a11de5e4b69b9e687144c200
#
_entry.id   c027d103a11de5e4b69b9e687144c200
#
_cell.length_a   1.000
_cell.length_b   1.000
_cell.length_c   1.000
_cell.angle_alpha   90.00
_cell.angle_beta   90.00
_cell.angle_gamma   90.00
#
_symmetry.space_group_name_H-M   'P 1'
#
loop_
_entity.id
_entity.type
_entity.pdbx_description
1 polymer ?
#
loop_
_entity_poly.entity_id
_entity_poly.type
_entity_poly.pdbx_seq_one_letter_code
_entity_poly.pdbx_strand_id
1 'polypeptide(L)'
;MIASAPGKVILFGEHAVVYGRHAVVTAINRRCYAEVKRSSDFRIQSKVGVSGLDFKKHPYISYAVKRFRELRKVEGAEIKIDSEIPLGSGLGSSSAVTVSVLGALNAEFEGGLTREDVFEIARSVELDVQGKGSGIDPYISTYGGTWLTPDKKQFNIEGLQFVVVDSQQSSSTRKMVSRVARLRDEYPSIIDAVFDVIGHISVSSVEHLQNKDLQALSRLMHFNQCMLQSIEISTEIIDLLVQNLSRAGITAKITGAGGGGCVVGVGDEKSIQKALEEYPAFLLEPEKEGVRIED
;
A
#
# COMPACT_ATOMS: atom_id res chain seq x y z
N MET A 1 -20.36 13.23 -7.44
CA MET A 1 -19.78 12.03 -8.07
C MET A 1 -19.00 11.23 -7.03
N ILE A 2 -19.03 9.90 -7.11
CA ILE A 2 -18.26 9.03 -6.21
C ILE A 2 -17.20 8.31 -7.03
N ALA A 3 -15.97 8.25 -6.52
CA ALA A 3 -14.92 7.42 -7.09
C ALA A 3 -14.26 6.61 -5.98
N SER A 4 -13.74 5.44 -6.32
CA SER A 4 -12.97 4.62 -5.40
C SER A 4 -11.61 4.26 -5.96
N ALA A 5 -10.65 3.99 -5.06
CA ALA A 5 -9.35 3.46 -5.41
C ALA A 5 -8.92 2.40 -4.40
N PRO A 6 -8.26 1.33 -4.83
CA PRO A 6 -7.81 0.26 -3.96
C PRO A 6 -6.60 0.68 -3.14
N GLY A 7 -6.45 0.07 -1.96
CA GLY A 7 -5.17 0.00 -1.28
C GLY A 7 -4.21 -0.95 -1.99
N LYS A 8 -3.02 -1.15 -1.38
CA LYS A 8 -1.99 -2.06 -1.90
C LYS A 8 -1.33 -2.84 -0.79
N VAL A 9 -0.71 -3.94 -1.13
CA VAL A 9 0.20 -4.68 -0.26
C VAL A 9 1.48 -5.00 -1.01
N ILE A 10 2.60 -4.91 -0.33
CA ILE A 10 3.87 -5.45 -0.83
C ILE A 10 3.93 -6.91 -0.42
N LEU A 11 3.89 -7.82 -1.38
CA LEU A 11 4.03 -9.25 -1.13
C LEU A 11 5.49 -9.64 -0.93
N PHE A 12 6.40 -9.05 -1.73
CA PHE A 12 7.84 -9.25 -1.65
C PHE A 12 8.56 -7.97 -2.11
N GLY A 13 9.73 -7.65 -1.52
CA GLY A 13 10.56 -6.56 -2.02
C GLY A 13 10.58 -5.29 -1.16
N GLU A 14 10.04 -5.35 0.06
CA GLU A 14 10.04 -4.22 1.00
C GLU A 14 11.46 -3.68 1.19
N HIS A 15 11.61 -2.39 1.30
CA HIS A 15 12.85 -1.62 1.36
C HIS A 15 13.76 -1.76 0.15
N ALA A 16 14.02 -2.98 -0.35
CA ALA A 16 14.90 -3.21 -1.49
C ALA A 16 14.43 -2.46 -2.75
N VAL A 17 13.11 -2.29 -2.92
CA VAL A 17 12.51 -1.53 -4.02
C VAL A 17 12.90 -0.05 -4.03
N VAL A 18 13.14 0.55 -2.87
CA VAL A 18 13.61 1.94 -2.76
C VAL A 18 15.02 2.11 -3.35
N TYR A 19 15.77 1.02 -3.40
CA TYR A 19 17.13 0.93 -3.95
C TYR A 19 17.17 0.26 -5.33
N GLY A 20 16.04 0.24 -6.04
CA GLY A 20 15.96 -0.22 -7.43
C GLY A 20 15.91 -1.74 -7.62
N ARG A 21 15.73 -2.53 -6.55
CA ARG A 21 15.54 -3.99 -6.66
C ARG A 21 14.08 -4.31 -6.92
N HIS A 22 13.84 -5.53 -7.39
CA HIS A 22 12.48 -5.98 -7.69
C HIS A 22 11.61 -6.09 -6.44
N ALA A 23 10.32 -5.80 -6.64
CA ALA A 23 9.27 -6.05 -5.65
C ALA A 23 8.00 -6.54 -6.35
N VAL A 24 7.24 -7.36 -5.66
CA VAL A 24 5.88 -7.74 -6.07
C VAL A 24 4.89 -6.98 -5.22
N VAL A 25 4.08 -6.16 -5.87
CA VAL A 25 3.05 -5.33 -5.24
C VAL A 25 1.71 -5.62 -5.89
N THR A 26 0.66 -5.75 -5.08
CA THR A 26 -0.70 -5.98 -5.56
C THR A 26 -1.68 -5.00 -4.98
N ALA A 27 -2.64 -4.57 -5.80
CA ALA A 27 -3.84 -3.91 -5.30
C ALA A 27 -4.69 -4.90 -4.49
N ILE A 28 -5.44 -4.39 -3.53
CA ILE A 28 -6.22 -5.19 -2.59
C ILE A 28 -7.70 -4.86 -2.65
N ASN A 29 -8.54 -5.83 -2.30
CA ASN A 29 -10.00 -5.72 -2.24
C ASN A 29 -10.52 -4.82 -1.09
N ARG A 30 -9.69 -3.91 -0.58
CA ARG A 30 -10.04 -2.85 0.35
C ARG A 30 -9.86 -1.51 -0.34
N ARG A 31 -10.93 -0.73 -0.40
CA ARG A 31 -10.96 0.52 -1.18
C ARG A 31 -11.16 1.75 -0.31
N CYS A 32 -10.74 2.87 -0.82
CA CYS A 32 -11.10 4.20 -0.31
C CYS A 32 -12.10 4.82 -1.29
N TYR A 33 -13.20 5.30 -0.76
CA TYR A 33 -14.27 5.98 -1.50
C TYR A 33 -14.19 7.48 -1.22
N ALA A 34 -14.24 8.28 -2.28
CA ALA A 34 -14.34 9.73 -2.20
C ALA A 34 -15.62 10.20 -2.88
N GLU A 35 -16.52 10.81 -2.13
CA GLU A 35 -17.68 11.52 -2.65
C GLU A 35 -17.31 13.00 -2.79
N VAL A 36 -17.49 13.56 -4.00
CA VAL A 36 -17.25 14.97 -4.29
C VAL A 36 -18.51 15.61 -4.86
N LYS A 37 -18.89 16.78 -4.32
CA LYS A 37 -20.00 17.60 -4.77
C LYS A 37 -19.53 19.04 -4.94
N ARG A 38 -19.99 19.72 -5.99
CA ARG A 38 -19.74 21.17 -6.17
C ARG A 38 -20.31 21.96 -4.99
N SER A 39 -19.58 22.96 -4.53
CA SER A 39 -19.95 23.85 -3.44
C SER A 39 -19.34 25.23 -3.67
N SER A 40 -19.78 26.23 -2.88
CA SER A 40 -19.16 27.56 -2.84
C SER A 40 -17.83 27.56 -2.09
N ASP A 41 -17.67 26.63 -1.13
CA ASP A 41 -16.52 26.54 -0.23
C ASP A 41 -15.94 25.12 -0.23
N PHE A 42 -14.70 24.97 0.27
CA PHE A 42 -14.10 23.66 0.49
C PHE A 42 -14.44 23.13 1.88
N ARG A 43 -15.05 21.93 1.91
CA ARG A 43 -15.30 21.17 3.14
C ARG A 43 -14.87 19.74 2.94
N ILE A 44 -13.96 19.26 3.79
CA ILE A 44 -13.44 17.90 3.80
C ILE A 44 -13.94 17.21 5.07
N GLN A 45 -14.54 16.02 4.91
CA GLN A 45 -14.99 15.16 6.00
C GLN A 45 -14.39 13.77 5.85
N SER A 46 -13.73 13.28 6.91
CA SER A 46 -13.16 11.93 6.97
C SER A 46 -13.17 11.40 8.41
N LYS A 47 -12.66 10.19 8.62
CA LYS A 47 -12.42 9.63 9.97
C LYS A 47 -11.48 10.50 10.83
N VAL A 48 -10.66 11.36 10.22
CA VAL A 48 -9.76 12.31 10.92
C VAL A 48 -10.52 13.56 11.41
N GLY A 49 -11.75 13.76 10.94
CA GLY A 49 -12.65 14.86 11.30
C GLY A 49 -12.99 15.77 10.12
N VAL A 50 -13.42 16.99 10.40
CA VAL A 50 -13.87 17.97 9.38
C VAL A 50 -12.93 19.16 9.33
N SER A 51 -12.62 19.66 8.13
CA SER A 51 -11.87 20.91 7.88
C SER A 51 -12.23 21.51 6.50
N GLY A 52 -11.72 22.70 6.21
CA GLY A 52 -11.55 23.18 4.83
C GLY A 52 -10.31 22.56 4.18
N LEU A 53 -9.68 23.27 3.24
CA LEU A 53 -8.35 22.87 2.74
C LEU A 53 -7.33 23.09 3.85
N ASP A 54 -6.92 22.01 4.49
CA ASP A 54 -5.97 22.01 5.60
C ASP A 54 -4.82 21.03 5.31
N PHE A 55 -3.67 21.59 4.97
CA PHE A 55 -2.48 20.85 4.59
C PHE A 55 -1.77 20.14 5.77
N LYS A 56 -2.25 20.35 7.01
CA LYS A 56 -1.78 19.62 8.20
C LYS A 56 -2.74 18.49 8.58
N LYS A 57 -4.04 18.77 8.58
CA LYS A 57 -5.07 17.81 8.99
C LYS A 57 -5.43 16.81 7.89
N HIS A 58 -5.60 17.30 6.66
CA HIS A 58 -5.93 16.49 5.47
C HIS A 58 -4.92 16.75 4.33
N PRO A 59 -3.61 16.47 4.53
CA PRO A 59 -2.58 16.86 3.56
C PRO A 59 -2.81 16.28 2.17
N TYR A 60 -3.05 14.98 2.08
CA TYR A 60 -3.22 14.30 0.78
C TYR A 60 -4.42 14.82 -0.02
N ILE A 61 -5.54 15.08 0.66
CA ILE A 61 -6.75 15.62 0.01
C ILE A 61 -6.51 17.07 -0.41
N SER A 62 -5.95 17.89 0.49
CA SER A 62 -5.70 19.31 0.23
C SER A 62 -4.71 19.53 -0.91
N TYR A 63 -3.64 18.72 -0.99
CA TYR A 63 -2.70 18.75 -2.12
C TYR A 63 -3.32 18.21 -3.41
N ALA A 64 -4.15 17.15 -3.36
CA ALA A 64 -4.87 16.65 -4.53
C ALA A 64 -5.79 17.73 -5.13
N VAL A 65 -6.57 18.41 -4.29
CA VAL A 65 -7.41 19.56 -4.71
C VAL A 65 -6.55 20.67 -5.27
N LYS A 66 -5.44 21.05 -4.60
CA LYS A 66 -4.52 22.10 -5.07
C LYS A 66 -3.99 21.77 -6.46
N ARG A 67 -3.46 20.58 -6.69
CA ARG A 67 -2.92 20.14 -7.99
C ARG A 67 -4.01 20.09 -9.07
N PHE A 68 -5.20 19.60 -8.74
CA PHE A 68 -6.33 19.58 -9.67
C PHE A 68 -6.74 20.99 -10.09
N ARG A 69 -6.72 21.98 -9.17
CA ARG A 69 -7.03 23.39 -9.43
C ARG A 69 -6.01 24.09 -10.32
N GLU A 70 -4.80 23.60 -10.40
CA GLU A 70 -3.79 24.11 -11.37
C GLU A 70 -4.21 23.79 -12.81
N LEU A 71 -5.05 22.77 -13.03
CA LEU A 71 -5.50 22.30 -14.34
C LEU A 71 -6.95 22.69 -14.65
N ARG A 72 -7.80 22.84 -13.63
CA ARG A 72 -9.25 23.08 -13.78
C ARG A 72 -9.74 24.07 -12.73
N LYS A 73 -10.67 24.93 -13.15
CA LYS A 73 -11.30 25.90 -12.26
C LYS A 73 -12.25 25.17 -11.31
N VAL A 74 -11.95 25.20 -10.00
CA VAL A 74 -12.80 24.69 -8.92
C VAL A 74 -12.92 25.78 -7.85
N GLU A 75 -14.11 26.31 -7.67
CA GLU A 75 -14.38 27.38 -6.69
C GLU A 75 -14.52 26.82 -5.28
N GLY A 76 -15.20 25.66 -5.14
CA GLY A 76 -15.36 24.93 -3.90
C GLY A 76 -15.87 23.52 -4.14
N ALA A 77 -15.72 22.67 -3.13
CA ALA A 77 -16.19 21.29 -3.14
C ALA A 77 -16.44 20.76 -1.73
N GLU A 78 -17.52 20.02 -1.55
CA GLU A 78 -17.68 19.12 -0.42
C GLU A 78 -17.06 17.77 -0.78
N ILE A 79 -16.11 17.30 0.06
CA ILE A 79 -15.35 16.06 -0.14
C ILE A 79 -15.57 15.18 1.09
N LYS A 80 -16.19 14.03 0.89
CA LYS A 80 -16.41 13.04 1.96
C LYS A 80 -15.60 11.79 1.66
N ILE A 81 -14.82 11.32 2.63
CA ILE A 81 -13.98 10.14 2.52
C ILE A 81 -14.53 9.04 3.42
N ASP A 82 -14.75 7.87 2.83
CA ASP A 82 -14.95 6.62 3.54
C ASP A 82 -13.88 5.60 3.09
N SER A 83 -13.24 4.92 4.03
CA SER A 83 -12.13 4.02 3.73
C SER A 83 -12.25 2.72 4.50
N GLU A 84 -12.17 1.62 3.76
CA GLU A 84 -12.04 0.26 4.29
C GLU A 84 -10.60 -0.08 4.68
N ILE A 85 -9.62 0.77 4.25
CA ILE A 85 -8.20 0.55 4.50
C ILE A 85 -7.86 1.10 5.89
N PRO A 86 -7.30 0.28 6.79
CA PRO A 86 -6.90 0.75 8.11
C PRO A 86 -5.84 1.85 8.03
N LEU A 87 -5.98 2.89 8.86
CA LEU A 87 -5.02 4.00 8.91
C LEU A 87 -3.69 3.53 9.50
N GLY A 88 -2.58 3.94 8.87
CA GLY A 88 -1.23 3.61 9.38
C GLY A 88 -0.80 2.16 9.22
N SER A 89 -1.55 1.35 8.52
CA SER A 89 -1.30 -0.10 8.32
C SER A 89 -0.20 -0.44 7.31
N GLY A 90 0.31 0.54 6.56
CA GLY A 90 1.24 0.28 5.45
C GLY A 90 0.58 -0.20 4.15
N LEU A 91 -0.76 -0.23 4.11
CA LEU A 91 -1.56 -0.77 2.99
C LEU A 91 -1.93 0.29 1.93
N GLY A 92 -1.18 1.36 1.79
CA GLY A 92 -1.35 2.36 0.73
C GLY A 92 -2.56 3.29 0.92
N SER A 93 -3.08 3.46 2.15
CA SER A 93 -4.27 4.28 2.43
C SER A 93 -4.15 5.72 1.92
N SER A 94 -2.99 6.35 2.04
CA SER A 94 -2.75 7.72 1.57
C SER A 94 -2.89 7.87 0.06
N SER A 95 -2.34 6.93 -0.70
CA SER A 95 -2.45 6.93 -2.17
C SER A 95 -3.86 6.59 -2.62
N ALA A 96 -4.53 5.64 -1.97
CA ALA A 96 -5.93 5.34 -2.25
C ALA A 96 -6.84 6.56 -2.03
N VAL A 97 -6.64 7.31 -0.95
CA VAL A 97 -7.33 8.59 -0.68
C VAL A 97 -7.04 9.61 -1.79
N THR A 98 -5.76 9.82 -2.13
CA THR A 98 -5.38 10.79 -3.15
C THR A 98 -6.01 10.46 -4.50
N VAL A 99 -5.90 9.20 -4.92
CA VAL A 99 -6.35 8.73 -6.24
C VAL A 99 -7.88 8.73 -6.32
N SER A 100 -8.59 8.30 -5.27
CA SER A 100 -10.06 8.37 -5.24
C SER A 100 -10.59 9.81 -5.28
N VAL A 101 -9.94 10.74 -4.56
CA VAL A 101 -10.29 12.16 -4.60
C VAL A 101 -10.08 12.75 -5.99
N LEU A 102 -8.93 12.45 -6.64
CA LEU A 102 -8.67 12.90 -8.01
C LEU A 102 -9.67 12.33 -9.00
N GLY A 103 -10.02 11.04 -8.89
CA GLY A 103 -11.06 10.41 -9.71
C GLY A 103 -12.42 11.08 -9.55
N ALA A 104 -12.84 11.34 -8.31
CA ALA A 104 -14.12 11.99 -8.03
C ALA A 104 -14.15 13.46 -8.47
N LEU A 105 -13.05 14.22 -8.28
CA LEU A 105 -12.90 15.57 -8.79
C LEU A 105 -12.96 15.61 -10.32
N ASN A 106 -12.24 14.69 -10.97
CA ASN A 106 -12.23 14.57 -12.42
C ASN A 106 -13.63 14.32 -12.99
N ALA A 107 -14.41 13.46 -12.35
CA ALA A 107 -15.78 13.16 -12.77
C ALA A 107 -16.75 14.30 -12.46
N GLU A 108 -16.67 14.92 -11.28
CA GLU A 108 -17.59 15.99 -10.84
C GLU A 108 -17.40 17.28 -11.65
N PHE A 109 -16.15 17.63 -11.98
CA PHE A 109 -15.80 18.87 -12.66
C PHE A 109 -15.50 18.67 -14.15
N GLU A 110 -15.79 17.48 -14.71
CA GLU A 110 -15.55 17.17 -16.13
C GLU A 110 -14.10 17.49 -16.53
N GLY A 111 -13.16 17.09 -15.66
CA GLY A 111 -11.75 17.47 -15.73
C GLY A 111 -11.02 16.97 -16.97
N GLY A 112 -11.49 15.87 -17.59
CA GLY A 112 -10.87 15.27 -18.77
C GLY A 112 -9.50 14.64 -18.51
N LEU A 113 -9.19 14.31 -17.26
CA LEU A 113 -7.93 13.66 -16.91
C LEU A 113 -7.96 12.19 -17.33
N THR A 114 -6.89 11.74 -17.97
CA THR A 114 -6.62 10.34 -18.22
C THR A 114 -6.16 9.61 -16.93
N ARG A 115 -6.08 8.28 -16.96
CA ARG A 115 -5.49 7.53 -15.84
C ARG A 115 -4.03 7.91 -15.59
N GLU A 116 -3.27 8.20 -16.65
CA GLU A 116 -1.88 8.65 -16.54
C GLU A 116 -1.79 10.00 -15.83
N ASP A 117 -2.66 10.96 -16.19
CA ASP A 117 -2.71 12.27 -15.52
C ASP A 117 -3.04 12.11 -14.03
N VAL A 118 -4.00 11.24 -13.68
CA VAL A 118 -4.34 10.94 -12.27
C VAL A 118 -3.14 10.37 -11.53
N PHE A 119 -2.41 9.44 -12.14
CA PHE A 119 -1.20 8.86 -11.57
C PHE A 119 -0.11 9.92 -11.33
N GLU A 120 0.22 10.74 -12.34
CA GLU A 120 1.28 11.75 -12.21
C GLU A 120 0.93 12.83 -11.20
N ILE A 121 -0.33 13.23 -11.12
CA ILE A 121 -0.80 14.16 -10.07
C ILE A 121 -0.69 13.48 -8.69
N ALA A 122 -1.13 12.23 -8.54
CA ALA A 122 -1.07 11.52 -7.27
C ALA A 122 0.37 11.31 -6.79
N ARG A 123 1.29 11.02 -7.72
CA ARG A 123 2.73 10.95 -7.45
C ARG A 123 3.29 12.30 -6.99
N SER A 124 2.86 13.40 -7.62
CA SER A 124 3.26 14.74 -7.20
C SER A 124 2.76 15.07 -5.80
N VAL A 125 1.54 14.66 -5.46
CA VAL A 125 0.98 14.81 -4.10
C VAL A 125 1.78 13.99 -3.08
N GLU A 126 2.20 12.77 -3.42
CA GLU A 126 3.08 11.98 -2.54
C GLU A 126 4.37 12.74 -2.22
N LEU A 127 5.00 13.35 -3.23
CA LEU A 127 6.21 14.17 -3.07
C LEU A 127 5.95 15.44 -2.26
N ASP A 128 4.84 16.14 -2.50
CA ASP A 128 4.46 17.35 -1.75
C ASP A 128 4.29 17.06 -0.25
N VAL A 129 3.73 15.89 0.10
CA VAL A 129 3.45 15.53 1.51
C VAL A 129 4.64 14.87 2.20
N GLN A 130 5.33 13.96 1.52
CA GLN A 130 6.37 13.11 2.13
C GLN A 130 7.79 13.60 1.83
N GLY A 131 7.96 14.46 0.81
CA GLY A 131 9.27 14.94 0.32
C GLY A 131 10.02 13.92 -0.54
N LYS A 132 9.63 12.67 -0.52
CA LYS A 132 10.15 11.56 -1.33
C LYS A 132 9.11 10.45 -1.43
N GLY A 133 9.13 9.69 -2.50
CA GLY A 133 8.25 8.55 -2.73
C GLY A 133 8.70 7.75 -3.95
N SER A 134 8.40 6.46 -3.98
CA SER A 134 8.73 5.59 -5.11
C SER A 134 7.72 5.71 -6.26
N GLY A 135 6.56 6.32 -6.02
CA GLY A 135 5.44 6.35 -6.95
C GLY A 135 4.71 5.00 -7.10
N ILE A 136 5.14 3.94 -6.42
CA ILE A 136 4.53 2.62 -6.51
C ILE A 136 3.11 2.62 -5.93
N ASP A 137 2.91 3.24 -4.76
CA ASP A 137 1.62 3.28 -4.10
C ASP A 137 0.56 4.00 -4.96
N PRO A 138 0.81 5.23 -5.49
CA PRO A 138 -0.10 5.88 -6.44
C PRO A 138 -0.31 5.06 -7.72
N TYR A 139 0.74 4.40 -8.24
CA TYR A 139 0.65 3.56 -9.43
C TYR A 139 -0.35 2.43 -9.23
N ILE A 140 -0.19 1.65 -8.15
CA ILE A 140 -1.07 0.52 -7.84
C ILE A 140 -2.52 0.99 -7.57
N SER A 141 -2.71 2.06 -6.82
CA SER A 141 -4.06 2.61 -6.58
C SER A 141 -4.73 3.11 -7.87
N THR A 142 -3.95 3.59 -8.85
CA THR A 142 -4.48 4.09 -10.13
C THR A 142 -4.80 2.97 -11.11
N TYR A 143 -3.91 1.98 -11.24
CA TYR A 143 -4.02 0.95 -12.29
C TYR A 143 -4.61 -0.36 -11.80
N GLY A 144 -4.53 -0.66 -10.49
CA GLY A 144 -4.91 -1.97 -9.94
C GLY A 144 -3.94 -3.08 -10.31
N GLY A 145 -4.35 -4.32 -10.06
CA GLY A 145 -3.60 -5.52 -10.46
C GLY A 145 -2.38 -5.83 -9.62
N THR A 146 -1.62 -6.83 -10.07
CA THR A 146 -0.37 -7.27 -9.44
C THR A 146 0.79 -7.03 -10.39
N TRP A 147 1.88 -6.47 -9.86
CA TRP A 147 2.99 -5.97 -10.65
C TRP A 147 4.33 -6.39 -10.08
N LEU A 148 5.25 -6.80 -10.96
CA LEU A 148 6.67 -6.85 -10.68
C LEU A 148 7.27 -5.48 -11.04
N THR A 149 7.82 -4.78 -10.05
CA THR A 149 8.48 -3.48 -10.20
C THR A 149 10.00 -3.66 -10.12
N PRO A 150 10.83 -2.82 -10.71
CA PRO A 150 10.50 -1.62 -11.49
C PRO A 150 10.06 -1.88 -12.93
N ASP A 151 10.09 -3.13 -13.41
CA ASP A 151 9.87 -3.50 -14.82
C ASP A 151 8.44 -3.18 -15.32
N LYS A 152 7.52 -2.81 -14.40
CA LYS A 152 6.10 -2.60 -14.68
C LYS A 152 5.47 -3.81 -15.41
N LYS A 153 5.89 -5.02 -15.05
CA LYS A 153 5.34 -6.25 -15.61
C LYS A 153 4.14 -6.70 -14.79
N GLN A 154 2.96 -6.59 -15.40
CA GLN A 154 1.72 -7.08 -14.80
C GLN A 154 1.58 -8.58 -14.95
N PHE A 155 1.03 -9.25 -13.93
CA PHE A 155 0.70 -10.66 -13.97
C PHE A 155 -0.53 -10.97 -13.09
N ASN A 156 -1.16 -12.12 -13.33
CA ASN A 156 -2.40 -12.51 -12.66
C ASN A 156 -2.12 -13.46 -11.50
N ILE A 157 -2.70 -13.16 -10.34
CA ILE A 157 -2.70 -14.01 -9.14
C ILE A 157 -4.11 -14.22 -8.57
N GLU A 158 -5.11 -14.12 -9.44
CA GLU A 158 -6.53 -14.29 -9.07
C GLU A 158 -6.79 -15.61 -8.36
N GLY A 159 -7.61 -15.55 -7.31
CA GLY A 159 -7.98 -16.71 -6.50
C GLY A 159 -6.90 -17.12 -5.47
N LEU A 160 -5.80 -16.35 -5.35
CA LEU A 160 -4.96 -16.41 -4.16
C LEU A 160 -5.60 -15.57 -3.05
N GLN A 161 -5.57 -16.11 -1.85
CA GLN A 161 -6.00 -15.42 -0.64
C GLN A 161 -4.82 -15.27 0.31
N PHE A 162 -4.74 -14.10 0.92
CA PHE A 162 -3.74 -13.80 1.94
C PHE A 162 -4.47 -13.37 3.21
N VAL A 163 -3.90 -13.66 4.35
CA VAL A 163 -4.36 -13.07 5.60
C VAL A 163 -3.46 -11.89 5.95
N VAL A 164 -4.08 -10.78 6.30
CA VAL A 164 -3.38 -9.61 6.83
C VAL A 164 -3.73 -9.49 8.31
N VAL A 165 -2.71 -9.42 9.16
CA VAL A 165 -2.87 -9.29 10.61
C VAL A 165 -2.24 -7.98 11.06
N ASP A 166 -3.01 -7.18 11.78
CA ASP A 166 -2.54 -5.92 12.37
C ASP A 166 -1.76 -6.22 13.67
N SER A 167 -0.52 -5.77 13.75
CA SER A 167 0.29 -5.89 14.96
C SER A 167 -0.19 -4.98 16.10
N GLN A 168 -1.16 -4.10 15.83
CA GLN A 168 -1.65 -3.04 16.74
C GLN A 168 -0.52 -2.09 17.22
N GLN A 169 0.62 -2.12 16.55
CA GLN A 169 1.75 -1.23 16.81
C GLN A 169 1.85 -0.19 15.71
N SER A 170 1.79 1.09 16.07
CA SER A 170 1.94 2.18 15.10
C SER A 170 3.35 2.25 14.55
N SER A 171 3.48 2.49 13.26
CA SER A 171 4.77 2.62 12.57
C SER A 171 4.89 3.97 11.86
N SER A 172 6.12 4.43 11.69
CA SER A 172 6.46 5.60 10.89
C SER A 172 7.35 5.20 9.73
N THR A 173 6.80 5.17 8.53
CA THR A 173 7.54 4.86 7.29
C THR A 173 8.81 5.70 7.17
N ARG A 174 8.73 7.02 7.46
CA ARG A 174 9.92 7.91 7.43
C ARG A 174 11.02 7.45 8.36
N LYS A 175 10.68 7.09 9.62
CA LYS A 175 11.67 6.62 10.61
C LYS A 175 12.32 5.32 10.16
N MET A 176 11.55 4.37 9.66
CA MET A 176 12.07 3.06 9.24
C MET A 176 12.95 3.18 8.00
N VAL A 177 12.52 3.92 6.97
CA VAL A 177 13.34 4.18 5.78
C VAL A 177 14.64 4.90 6.13
N SER A 178 14.60 5.87 7.07
CA SER A 178 15.80 6.56 7.51
C SER A 178 16.73 5.66 8.34
N ARG A 179 16.19 4.71 9.12
CA ARG A 179 16.96 3.70 9.84
C ARG A 179 17.72 2.79 8.88
N VAL A 180 17.02 2.23 7.90
CA VAL A 180 17.61 1.34 6.88
C VAL A 180 18.65 2.08 6.04
N ALA A 181 18.41 3.35 5.70
CA ALA A 181 19.40 4.16 4.99
C ALA A 181 20.69 4.32 5.79
N ARG A 182 20.62 4.62 7.09
CA ARG A 182 21.80 4.72 7.97
C ARG A 182 22.53 3.38 8.08
N LEU A 183 21.81 2.27 8.24
CA LEU A 183 22.39 0.94 8.30
C LEU A 183 23.14 0.59 7.01
N ARG A 184 22.58 0.99 5.86
CA ARG A 184 23.24 0.83 4.56
C ARG A 184 24.51 1.70 4.45
N ASP A 185 24.47 2.95 4.93
CA ASP A 185 25.63 3.82 4.90
C ASP A 185 26.78 3.27 5.79
N GLU A 186 26.44 2.58 6.88
CA GLU A 186 27.39 1.97 7.80
C GLU A 186 27.95 0.63 7.28
N TYR A 187 27.09 -0.20 6.66
CA TYR A 187 27.43 -1.54 6.14
C TYR A 187 27.01 -1.75 4.67
N PRO A 188 27.53 -0.93 3.73
CA PRO A 188 26.98 -0.89 2.35
C PRO A 188 27.01 -2.24 1.64
N SER A 189 28.14 -2.96 1.69
CA SER A 189 28.27 -4.25 0.98
C SER A 189 27.35 -5.35 1.55
N ILE A 190 27.10 -5.32 2.87
CA ILE A 190 26.21 -6.30 3.52
C ILE A 190 24.76 -5.99 3.18
N ILE A 191 24.34 -4.74 3.37
CA ILE A 191 22.94 -4.35 3.18
C ILE A 191 22.55 -4.38 1.71
N ASP A 192 23.44 -4.01 0.78
CA ASP A 192 23.18 -4.16 -0.65
C ASP A 192 23.04 -5.62 -1.05
N ALA A 193 23.84 -6.55 -0.48
CA ALA A 193 23.65 -7.99 -0.70
C ALA A 193 22.31 -8.50 -0.17
N VAL A 194 21.86 -8.02 1.00
CA VAL A 194 20.51 -8.34 1.52
C VAL A 194 19.42 -7.84 0.57
N PHE A 195 19.53 -6.62 0.04
CA PHE A 195 18.59 -6.10 -0.95
C PHE A 195 18.60 -6.91 -2.26
N ASP A 196 19.75 -7.36 -2.71
CA ASP A 196 19.86 -8.24 -3.89
C ASP A 196 19.12 -9.57 -3.66
N VAL A 197 19.28 -10.19 -2.48
CA VAL A 197 18.54 -11.41 -2.10
C VAL A 197 17.03 -11.15 -2.07
N ILE A 198 16.57 -10.05 -1.46
CA ILE A 198 15.15 -9.67 -1.44
C ILE A 198 14.61 -9.49 -2.87
N GLY A 199 15.39 -8.85 -3.74
CA GLY A 199 15.04 -8.69 -5.16
C GLY A 199 14.92 -10.03 -5.90
N HIS A 200 15.84 -10.96 -5.69
CA HIS A 200 15.79 -12.31 -6.25
C HIS A 200 14.57 -13.10 -5.73
N ILE A 201 14.26 -13.01 -4.44
CA ILE A 201 13.05 -13.61 -3.86
C ILE A 201 11.80 -13.07 -4.58
N SER A 202 11.75 -11.76 -4.82
CA SER A 202 10.62 -11.12 -5.52
C SER A 202 10.44 -11.65 -6.94
N VAL A 203 11.51 -11.77 -7.71
CA VAL A 203 11.46 -12.35 -9.08
C VAL A 203 11.03 -13.82 -9.04
N SER A 204 11.64 -14.62 -8.14
CA SER A 204 11.31 -16.04 -8.01
C SER A 204 9.86 -16.28 -7.57
N SER A 205 9.29 -15.36 -6.81
CA SER A 205 7.89 -15.49 -6.33
C SER A 205 6.84 -15.40 -7.42
N VAL A 206 7.15 -14.78 -8.59
CA VAL A 206 6.17 -14.53 -9.66
C VAL A 206 5.57 -15.83 -10.17
N GLU A 207 6.40 -16.82 -10.51
CA GLU A 207 5.94 -18.12 -11.01
C GLU A 207 5.09 -18.86 -9.96
N HIS A 208 5.52 -18.87 -8.70
CA HIS A 208 4.81 -19.54 -7.60
C HIS A 208 3.49 -18.87 -7.27
N LEU A 209 3.42 -17.52 -7.37
CA LEU A 209 2.19 -16.77 -7.23
C LEU A 209 1.19 -17.12 -8.35
N GLN A 210 1.64 -17.19 -9.61
CA GLN A 210 0.80 -17.55 -10.74
C GLN A 210 0.29 -19.00 -10.66
N ASN A 211 1.14 -19.92 -10.20
CA ASN A 211 0.82 -21.34 -10.03
C ASN A 211 0.10 -21.67 -8.71
N LYS A 212 -0.08 -20.67 -7.82
CA LYS A 212 -0.68 -20.83 -6.47
C LYS A 212 0.05 -21.88 -5.62
N ASP A 213 1.37 -21.97 -5.77
CA ASP A 213 2.22 -22.90 -5.03
C ASP A 213 2.45 -22.38 -3.59
N LEU A 214 1.50 -22.68 -2.71
CA LEU A 214 1.54 -22.23 -1.31
C LEU A 214 2.79 -22.72 -0.58
N GLN A 215 3.33 -23.89 -0.91
CA GLN A 215 4.52 -24.41 -0.26
C GLN A 215 5.77 -23.61 -0.60
N ALA A 216 5.96 -23.29 -1.86
CA ALA A 216 7.05 -22.44 -2.30
C ALA A 216 6.89 -21.00 -1.79
N LEU A 217 5.67 -20.45 -1.85
CA LEU A 217 5.37 -19.12 -1.32
C LEU A 217 5.67 -19.01 0.18
N SER A 218 5.31 -20.03 0.97
CA SER A 218 5.65 -20.09 2.39
C SER A 218 7.17 -20.02 2.61
N ARG A 219 7.96 -20.78 1.85
CA ARG A 219 9.43 -20.72 1.95
C ARG A 219 9.98 -19.35 1.58
N LEU A 220 9.51 -18.76 0.48
CA LEU A 220 9.95 -17.44 0.02
C LEU A 220 9.56 -16.33 1.01
N MET A 221 8.36 -16.38 1.60
CA MET A 221 7.94 -15.45 2.65
C MET A 221 8.81 -15.58 3.90
N HIS A 222 9.14 -16.80 4.31
CA HIS A 222 10.06 -17.02 5.43
C HIS A 222 11.45 -16.43 5.15
N PHE A 223 12.03 -16.69 3.97
CA PHE A 223 13.32 -16.10 3.59
C PHE A 223 13.26 -14.58 3.59
N ASN A 224 12.20 -14.01 3.01
CA ASN A 224 12.03 -12.55 2.98
C ASN A 224 11.93 -11.99 4.40
N GLN A 225 11.18 -12.62 5.33
CA GLN A 225 11.09 -12.19 6.72
C GLN A 225 12.46 -12.20 7.41
N CYS A 226 13.28 -13.23 7.21
CA CYS A 226 14.63 -13.27 7.75
C CYS A 226 15.51 -12.12 7.23
N MET A 227 15.38 -11.78 5.93
CA MET A 227 16.08 -10.63 5.37
C MET A 227 15.59 -9.29 5.95
N LEU A 228 14.27 -9.15 6.16
CA LEU A 228 13.69 -7.95 6.78
C LEU A 228 14.11 -7.80 8.25
N GLN A 229 14.27 -8.90 8.99
CA GLN A 229 14.83 -8.89 10.34
C GLN A 229 16.29 -8.44 10.33
N SER A 230 17.10 -8.91 9.38
CA SER A 230 18.52 -8.55 9.28
C SER A 230 18.78 -7.06 8.99
N ILE A 231 17.82 -6.35 8.39
CA ILE A 231 17.86 -4.88 8.20
C ILE A 231 17.14 -4.11 9.31
N GLU A 232 16.87 -4.78 10.43
CA GLU A 232 16.37 -4.20 11.67
C GLU A 232 15.00 -3.48 11.57
N ILE A 233 14.10 -3.95 10.69
CA ILE A 233 12.74 -3.39 10.57
C ILE A 233 11.68 -4.21 11.30
N SER A 234 12.05 -5.35 11.88
CA SER A 234 11.16 -6.11 12.77
C SER A 234 11.19 -5.57 14.19
N THR A 235 10.19 -5.93 14.97
CA THR A 235 10.08 -5.65 16.40
C THR A 235 9.74 -6.94 17.13
N GLU A 236 9.97 -7.01 18.44
CA GLU A 236 9.61 -8.17 19.27
C GLU A 236 8.13 -8.56 19.09
N ILE A 237 7.23 -7.58 18.99
CA ILE A 237 5.80 -7.82 18.79
C ILE A 237 5.55 -8.48 17.44
N ILE A 238 6.19 -7.99 16.37
CA ILE A 238 6.07 -8.56 15.02
C ILE A 238 6.67 -9.97 15.00
N ASP A 239 7.85 -10.16 15.58
CA ASP A 239 8.52 -11.48 15.62
C ASP A 239 7.67 -12.52 16.36
N LEU A 240 7.08 -12.13 17.50
CA LEU A 240 6.17 -12.99 18.25
C LEU A 240 4.89 -13.29 17.44
N LEU A 241 4.33 -12.29 16.77
CA LEU A 241 3.15 -12.46 15.91
C LEU A 241 3.44 -13.44 14.76
N VAL A 242 4.55 -13.25 14.03
CA VAL A 242 4.97 -14.13 12.94
C VAL A 242 5.20 -15.57 13.44
N GLN A 243 5.82 -15.72 14.63
CA GLN A 243 6.02 -17.04 15.24
C GLN A 243 4.70 -17.72 15.62
N ASN A 244 3.75 -16.98 16.20
CA ASN A 244 2.45 -17.51 16.57
C ASN A 244 1.63 -17.92 15.35
N LEU A 245 1.64 -17.11 14.30
CA LEU A 245 1.00 -17.43 13.02
C LEU A 245 1.64 -18.70 12.39
N SER A 246 2.96 -18.83 12.44
CA SER A 246 3.66 -20.04 11.97
C SER A 246 3.20 -21.30 12.70
N ARG A 247 3.02 -21.25 14.03
CA ARG A 247 2.47 -22.37 14.82
C ARG A 247 1.02 -22.69 14.46
N ALA A 248 0.27 -21.71 13.96
CA ALA A 248 -1.10 -21.86 13.48
C ALA A 248 -1.18 -22.32 12.01
N GLY A 249 -0.05 -22.60 11.34
CA GLY A 249 -0.01 -23.05 9.94
C GLY A 249 0.02 -21.92 8.92
N ILE A 250 0.29 -20.69 9.34
CA ILE A 250 0.41 -19.52 8.46
C ILE A 250 1.86 -19.04 8.43
N THR A 251 2.45 -18.99 7.24
CA THR A 251 3.73 -18.32 7.05
C THR A 251 3.49 -16.86 6.71
N ALA A 252 3.93 -15.99 7.60
CA ALA A 252 3.71 -14.55 7.48
C ALA A 252 5.03 -13.78 7.49
N LYS A 253 4.98 -12.56 6.95
CA LYS A 253 6.09 -11.59 6.93
C LYS A 253 5.56 -10.17 7.06
N ILE A 254 6.44 -9.26 7.44
CA ILE A 254 6.16 -7.82 7.42
C ILE A 254 5.69 -7.40 6.03
N THR A 255 4.71 -6.51 5.95
CA THR A 255 4.41 -5.75 4.73
C THR A 255 4.58 -4.26 4.97
N GLY A 256 5.22 -3.59 4.02
CA GLY A 256 5.52 -2.16 4.10
C GLY A 256 6.82 -1.83 4.86
N ALA A 257 6.84 -0.74 5.61
CA ALA A 257 8.08 -0.21 6.18
C ALA A 257 8.58 -0.95 7.44
N GLY A 258 7.75 -1.77 8.07
CA GLY A 258 8.10 -2.40 9.35
C GLY A 258 8.06 -1.44 10.54
N GLY A 259 8.61 -1.88 11.67
CA GLY A 259 8.55 -1.13 12.93
C GLY A 259 7.17 -1.10 13.59
N GLY A 260 6.24 -1.94 13.13
CA GLY A 260 4.83 -2.00 13.44
C GLY A 260 4.00 -2.21 12.16
N GLY A 261 2.70 -1.89 12.20
CA GLY A 261 1.77 -2.07 11.09
C GLY A 261 1.33 -3.52 10.94
N CYS A 262 1.21 -3.98 9.69
CA CYS A 262 0.66 -5.30 9.41
C CYS A 262 1.73 -6.32 8.97
N VAL A 263 1.40 -7.59 9.17
CA VAL A 263 2.04 -8.71 8.50
C VAL A 263 1.08 -9.31 7.48
N VAL A 264 1.61 -9.85 6.40
CA VAL A 264 0.86 -10.58 5.38
C VAL A 264 1.33 -12.02 5.34
N GLY A 265 0.40 -12.96 5.25
CA GLY A 265 0.72 -14.38 5.28
C GLY A 265 -0.12 -15.23 4.36
N VAL A 266 0.39 -16.45 4.10
CA VAL A 266 -0.29 -17.51 3.37
C VAL A 266 -0.42 -18.75 4.26
N GLY A 267 -1.47 -19.51 4.05
CA GLY A 267 -1.76 -20.76 4.74
C GLY A 267 -2.91 -21.48 4.04
N ASP A 268 -3.29 -22.63 4.57
CA ASP A 268 -4.52 -23.27 4.12
C ASP A 268 -5.76 -22.53 4.66
N GLU A 269 -6.91 -22.82 4.08
CA GLU A 269 -8.18 -22.16 4.41
C GLU A 269 -8.51 -22.27 5.92
N LYS A 270 -8.28 -23.44 6.52
CA LYS A 270 -8.54 -23.68 7.94
C LYS A 270 -7.67 -22.82 8.84
N SER A 271 -6.38 -22.72 8.54
CA SER A 271 -5.42 -21.90 9.26
C SER A 271 -5.75 -20.41 9.13
N ILE A 272 -6.13 -19.96 7.92
CA ILE A 272 -6.57 -18.58 7.66
C ILE A 272 -7.83 -18.27 8.48
N GLN A 273 -8.85 -19.15 8.44
CA GLN A 273 -10.09 -18.94 9.18
C GLN A 273 -9.82 -18.81 10.68
N LYS A 274 -8.96 -19.66 11.24
CA LYS A 274 -8.56 -19.59 12.65
C LYS A 274 -7.87 -18.25 12.98
N ALA A 275 -7.00 -17.75 12.10
CA ALA A 275 -6.35 -16.46 12.32
C ALA A 275 -7.35 -15.29 12.29
N LEU A 276 -8.37 -15.34 11.43
CA LEU A 276 -9.44 -14.35 11.38
C LEU A 276 -10.27 -14.29 12.66
N GLU A 277 -10.37 -15.40 13.39
CA GLU A 277 -11.08 -15.50 14.68
C GLU A 277 -10.22 -15.05 15.88
N GLU A 278 -8.92 -15.33 15.84
CA GLU A 278 -8.01 -15.13 17.00
C GLU A 278 -7.28 -13.78 16.99
N TYR A 279 -7.15 -13.12 15.81
CA TYR A 279 -6.36 -11.91 15.65
C TYR A 279 -7.17 -10.77 15.03
N PRO A 280 -6.75 -9.51 15.20
CA PRO A 280 -7.27 -8.37 14.41
C PRO A 280 -6.79 -8.51 12.96
N ALA A 281 -7.45 -9.40 12.22
CA ALA A 281 -7.06 -9.83 10.90
C ALA A 281 -8.19 -9.65 9.89
N PHE A 282 -7.83 -9.64 8.62
CA PHE A 282 -8.79 -9.68 7.52
C PHE A 282 -8.24 -10.46 6.32
N LEU A 283 -9.16 -11.00 5.54
CA LEU A 283 -8.83 -11.65 4.30
C LEU A 283 -8.52 -10.61 3.23
N LEU A 284 -7.44 -10.81 2.52
CA LEU A 284 -7.01 -9.99 1.41
C LEU A 284 -7.06 -10.81 0.13
N GLU A 285 -7.70 -10.23 -0.88
CA GLU A 285 -7.72 -10.75 -2.24
C GLU A 285 -7.12 -9.71 -3.18
N PRO A 286 -6.37 -10.15 -4.21
CA PRO A 286 -5.88 -9.26 -5.24
C PRO A 286 -7.02 -8.57 -5.99
N GLU A 287 -6.92 -7.25 -6.15
CA GLU A 287 -7.88 -6.43 -6.87
C GLU A 287 -7.33 -6.10 -8.27
N LYS A 288 -8.13 -6.35 -9.30
CA LYS A 288 -7.73 -6.08 -10.70
C LYS A 288 -7.91 -4.63 -11.10
N GLU A 289 -8.91 -3.97 -10.53
CA GLU A 289 -9.29 -2.62 -10.93
C GLU A 289 -8.62 -1.56 -10.05
N GLY A 290 -8.03 -0.57 -10.69
CA GLY A 290 -7.53 0.63 -10.04
C GLY A 290 -8.65 1.60 -9.68
N VAL A 291 -8.40 2.89 -9.90
CA VAL A 291 -9.42 3.92 -9.72
C VAL A 291 -10.60 3.72 -10.68
N ARG A 292 -11.81 3.84 -10.13
CA ARG A 292 -13.07 3.79 -10.91
C ARG A 292 -14.10 4.76 -10.33
N ILE A 293 -15.06 5.13 -11.17
CA ILE A 293 -16.27 5.84 -10.75
C ILE A 293 -17.27 4.79 -10.25
N GLU A 294 -17.88 5.07 -9.12
CA GLU A 294 -18.94 4.24 -8.55
C GLU A 294 -20.31 4.78 -9.00
N ASP A 295 -21.26 3.88 -9.22
CA ASP A 295 -22.63 4.18 -9.65
C ASP A 295 -23.49 4.85 -8.54
#